data_b659df8d667566dcd478818da1808790
#
_entry.id   b659df8d667566dcd478818da1808790
#
_cell.length_a   1.000
_cell.length_b   1.000
_cell.length_c   1.000
_cell.angle_alpha   90.00
_cell.angle_beta   90.00
_cell.angle_gamma   90.00
#
_symmetry.space_group_name_H-M   'P 1'
#
loop_
_entity.id
_entity.type
_entity.pdbx_description
1 polymer ?
#
loop_
_entity_poly.entity_id
_entity_poly.type
_entity_poly.pdbx_seq_one_letter_code
_entity_poly.pdbx_strand_id
1 'polypeptide(L)'
;SSDEMQYIFSDDNKFRTWRRLWVALARAEMEQGLTNITPEMVAELEAHVDDINYEVAIEREKLVRHDVMSHVYAYGQQCPKAAGIIHLGATSCYVGDNTDIIVMRDALEIVRRKMINVLANLAHFAMEYKGMPALAYTHLQPAQLTTVGKRATLWMNELLMDFNELEYRIANLKLLGSKGTTGTQASFMELFKGDTDKVKELEAKIAKEMGFNGVVPVSGQTYSRKVDTRVANILAGIAASAHKMSNDIRQLQHLKEVEEPFEKNQIGSSAMAYKRNPMRSERI
;
A
#
# COMPACT_ATOMS: atom_id res chain seq x y z
N SER A 1 8.03 6.22 10.44
CA SER A 1 6.77 5.55 10.04
C SER A 1 6.05 5.02 11.28
N SER A 2 4.73 4.78 11.17
CA SER A 2 3.97 4.13 12.25
C SER A 2 4.28 2.63 12.30
N ASP A 3 4.03 1.99 13.45
CA ASP A 3 4.21 0.54 13.60
C ASP A 3 3.37 -0.24 12.57
N GLU A 4 2.15 0.23 12.30
CA GLU A 4 1.27 -0.33 11.28
C GLU A 4 1.92 -0.28 9.87
N MET A 5 2.52 0.85 9.49
CA MET A 5 3.22 0.97 8.20
C MET A 5 4.48 0.10 8.15
N GLN A 6 5.21 -0.02 9.26
CA GLN A 6 6.39 -0.89 9.36
C GLN A 6 5.98 -2.36 9.20
N TYR A 7 4.88 -2.77 9.84
CA TYR A 7 4.38 -4.14 9.70
C TYR A 7 4.01 -4.49 8.26
N ILE A 8 3.31 -3.58 7.53
CA ILE A 8 2.93 -3.81 6.13
C ILE A 8 4.14 -4.17 5.26
N PHE A 9 5.30 -3.55 5.50
CA PHE A 9 6.55 -3.80 4.77
C PHE A 9 7.49 -4.80 5.44
N SER A 10 7.03 -5.51 6.48
CA SER A 10 7.84 -6.52 7.17
C SER A 10 7.88 -7.84 6.39
N ASP A 11 8.95 -8.60 6.64
CA ASP A 11 9.06 -9.98 6.13
C ASP A 11 7.93 -10.87 6.64
N ASP A 12 7.50 -10.66 7.90
CA ASP A 12 6.40 -11.44 8.48
C ASP A 12 5.10 -11.24 7.68
N ASN A 13 4.72 -10.01 7.37
CA ASN A 13 3.56 -9.72 6.52
C ASN A 13 3.73 -10.26 5.08
N LYS A 14 4.94 -10.12 4.53
CA LYS A 14 5.28 -10.65 3.19
C LYS A 14 5.03 -12.14 3.10
N PHE A 15 5.60 -12.91 4.00
CA PHE A 15 5.53 -14.38 3.93
C PHE A 15 4.15 -14.93 4.33
N ARG A 16 3.44 -14.29 5.24
CA ARG A 16 2.03 -14.60 5.51
C ARG A 16 1.16 -14.34 4.29
N THR A 17 1.41 -13.26 3.54
CA THR A 17 0.71 -12.95 2.30
C THR A 17 1.01 -13.99 1.22
N TRP A 18 2.23 -14.50 1.12
CA TRP A 18 2.55 -15.62 0.24
C TRP A 18 1.70 -16.85 0.56
N ARG A 19 1.58 -17.19 1.84
CA ARG A 19 0.74 -18.33 2.27
C ARG A 19 -0.73 -18.13 1.93
N ARG A 20 -1.27 -16.94 2.14
CA ARG A 20 -2.65 -16.60 1.72
C ARG A 20 -2.84 -16.74 0.21
N LEU A 21 -1.88 -16.32 -0.57
CA LEU A 21 -1.91 -16.47 -2.03
C LEU A 21 -1.85 -17.95 -2.45
N TRP A 22 -1.08 -18.78 -1.77
CA TRP A 22 -1.07 -20.23 -2.03
C TRP A 22 -2.38 -20.90 -1.63
N VAL A 23 -2.99 -20.49 -0.54
CA VAL A 23 -4.34 -20.96 -0.16
C VAL A 23 -5.37 -20.56 -1.22
N ALA A 24 -5.37 -19.30 -1.64
CA ALA A 24 -6.28 -18.80 -2.68
C ALA A 24 -6.09 -19.56 -4.01
N LEU A 25 -4.85 -19.84 -4.39
CA LEU A 25 -4.53 -20.63 -5.58
C LEU A 25 -5.10 -22.05 -5.47
N ALA A 26 -4.77 -22.78 -4.41
CA ALA A 26 -5.22 -24.15 -4.20
C ALA A 26 -6.75 -24.26 -4.16
N ARG A 27 -7.41 -23.31 -3.45
CA ARG A 27 -8.87 -23.25 -3.40
C ARG A 27 -9.47 -23.01 -4.79
N ALA A 28 -8.96 -22.04 -5.53
CA ALA A 28 -9.46 -21.72 -6.86
C ALA A 28 -9.22 -22.87 -7.85
N GLU A 29 -8.09 -23.56 -7.79
CA GLU A 29 -7.78 -24.74 -8.59
C GLU A 29 -8.74 -25.91 -8.29
N MET A 30 -9.00 -26.17 -7.00
CA MET A 30 -9.97 -27.19 -6.58
C MET A 30 -11.39 -26.86 -7.08
N GLU A 31 -11.83 -25.62 -6.91
CA GLU A 31 -13.16 -25.16 -7.35
C GLU A 31 -13.31 -25.18 -8.88
N GLN A 32 -12.23 -25.02 -9.63
CA GLN A 32 -12.22 -25.16 -11.09
C GLN A 32 -12.12 -26.63 -11.56
N GLY A 33 -12.05 -27.58 -10.63
CA GLY A 33 -12.21 -29.00 -10.91
C GLY A 33 -10.91 -29.79 -11.00
N LEU A 34 -9.79 -29.31 -10.45
CA LEU A 34 -8.60 -30.16 -10.27
C LEU A 34 -8.85 -31.17 -9.15
N THR A 35 -9.02 -32.43 -9.51
CA THR A 35 -9.42 -33.50 -8.58
C THR A 35 -8.32 -33.97 -7.64
N ASN A 36 -7.09 -33.61 -7.89
CA ASN A 36 -5.94 -33.89 -7.01
C ASN A 36 -5.81 -32.91 -5.82
N ILE A 37 -6.66 -31.90 -5.75
CA ILE A 37 -6.73 -30.96 -4.63
C ILE A 37 -8.05 -31.21 -3.90
N THR A 38 -7.94 -31.51 -2.60
CA THR A 38 -9.10 -31.82 -1.75
C THR A 38 -9.39 -30.70 -0.76
N PRO A 39 -10.64 -30.61 -0.23
CA PRO A 39 -10.98 -29.65 0.82
C PRO A 39 -10.09 -29.77 2.06
N GLU A 40 -9.65 -30.99 2.41
CA GLU A 40 -8.77 -31.23 3.56
C GLU A 40 -7.37 -30.64 3.32
N MET A 41 -6.87 -30.67 2.10
CA MET A 41 -5.59 -30.03 1.74
C MET A 41 -5.69 -28.51 1.88
N VAL A 42 -6.75 -27.91 1.38
CA VAL A 42 -6.97 -26.46 1.51
C VAL A 42 -7.11 -26.07 2.99
N ALA A 43 -7.88 -26.81 3.78
CA ALA A 43 -8.04 -26.56 5.21
C ALA A 43 -6.71 -26.69 5.99
N GLU A 44 -5.86 -27.66 5.61
CA GLU A 44 -4.53 -27.83 6.20
C GLU A 44 -3.64 -26.60 5.91
N LEU A 45 -3.65 -26.08 4.67
CA LEU A 45 -2.93 -24.85 4.32
C LEU A 45 -3.46 -23.65 5.11
N GLU A 46 -4.77 -23.47 5.19
CA GLU A 46 -5.39 -22.39 5.96
C GLU A 46 -4.99 -22.38 7.43
N ALA A 47 -4.92 -23.55 8.03
CA ALA A 47 -4.57 -23.69 9.45
C ALA A 47 -3.14 -23.21 9.78
N HIS A 48 -2.26 -23.16 8.79
CA HIS A 48 -0.84 -22.81 8.96
C HIS A 48 -0.41 -21.54 8.20
N VAL A 49 -1.35 -20.63 7.91
CA VAL A 49 -1.03 -19.37 7.22
C VAL A 49 -0.12 -18.49 8.08
N ASP A 50 -0.34 -18.45 9.39
CA ASP A 50 0.26 -17.46 10.29
C ASP A 50 1.46 -17.99 11.11
N ASP A 51 1.63 -19.28 11.26
CA ASP A 51 2.67 -19.92 12.08
C ASP A 51 3.90 -20.35 11.27
N ILE A 52 4.53 -19.41 10.60
CA ILE A 52 5.66 -19.67 9.70
C ILE A 52 6.88 -20.18 10.49
N ASN A 53 7.43 -21.33 10.07
CA ASN A 53 8.71 -21.81 10.57
C ASN A 53 9.86 -21.18 9.78
N TYR A 54 10.32 -20.02 10.25
CA TYR A 54 11.41 -19.26 9.62
C TYR A 54 12.75 -20.01 9.64
N GLU A 55 13.02 -20.75 10.69
CA GLU A 55 14.27 -21.51 10.81
C GLU A 55 14.42 -22.53 9.67
N VAL A 56 13.37 -23.31 9.43
CA VAL A 56 13.32 -24.27 8.32
C VAL A 56 13.45 -23.59 6.96
N ALA A 57 12.76 -22.46 6.76
CA ALA A 57 12.83 -21.71 5.51
C ALA A 57 14.26 -21.18 5.25
N ILE A 58 14.89 -20.57 6.25
CA ILE A 58 16.26 -20.00 6.17
C ILE A 58 17.29 -21.10 5.90
N GLU A 59 17.24 -22.20 6.63
CA GLU A 59 18.17 -23.31 6.41
C GLU A 59 18.00 -23.93 5.01
N ARG A 60 16.76 -24.05 4.55
CA ARG A 60 16.50 -24.54 3.19
C ARG A 60 17.03 -23.58 2.14
N GLU A 61 16.88 -22.28 2.32
CA GLU A 61 17.36 -21.27 1.38
C GLU A 61 18.88 -21.29 1.24
N LYS A 62 19.61 -21.49 2.34
CA LYS A 62 21.08 -21.68 2.28
C LYS A 62 21.49 -22.80 1.34
N LEU A 63 20.68 -23.85 1.24
CA LEU A 63 20.96 -25.01 0.39
C LEU A 63 20.55 -24.78 -1.07
N VAL A 64 19.32 -24.31 -1.30
CA VAL A 64 18.73 -24.26 -2.66
C VAL A 64 18.87 -22.90 -3.33
N ARG A 65 19.24 -21.85 -2.59
CA ARG A 65 19.42 -20.46 -3.08
C ARG A 65 18.19 -19.91 -3.79
N HIS A 66 17.02 -20.25 -3.25
CA HIS A 66 15.74 -19.82 -3.81
C HIS A 66 14.71 -19.63 -2.68
N ASP A 67 14.35 -18.39 -2.43
CA ASP A 67 13.47 -17.97 -1.32
C ASP A 67 12.06 -18.60 -1.41
N VAL A 68 11.39 -18.44 -2.55
CA VAL A 68 10.02 -18.95 -2.72
C VAL A 68 9.97 -20.46 -2.52
N MET A 69 10.91 -21.23 -3.11
CA MET A 69 10.94 -22.68 -2.96
C MET A 69 11.32 -23.11 -1.55
N SER A 70 12.07 -22.31 -0.83
CA SER A 70 12.39 -22.54 0.59
C SER A 70 11.16 -22.39 1.46
N HIS A 71 10.32 -21.37 1.20
CA HIS A 71 9.05 -21.21 1.89
C HIS A 71 8.01 -22.26 1.48
N VAL A 72 7.97 -22.71 0.21
CA VAL A 72 7.15 -23.86 -0.22
C VAL A 72 7.54 -25.11 0.58
N TYR A 73 8.84 -25.36 0.71
CA TYR A 73 9.34 -26.49 1.51
C TYR A 73 8.93 -26.38 2.99
N ALA A 74 9.17 -25.24 3.62
CA ALA A 74 8.82 -25.02 5.02
C ALA A 74 7.31 -25.17 5.26
N TYR A 75 6.50 -24.65 4.35
CA TYR A 75 5.04 -24.81 4.41
C TYR A 75 4.61 -26.26 4.23
N GLY A 76 5.21 -26.97 3.30
CA GLY A 76 4.95 -28.39 3.07
C GLY A 76 5.33 -29.30 4.25
N GLN A 77 6.34 -28.92 5.06
CA GLN A 77 6.65 -29.63 6.29
C GLN A 77 5.54 -29.55 7.34
N GLN A 78 4.82 -28.42 7.38
CA GLN A 78 3.68 -28.23 8.27
C GLN A 78 2.38 -28.79 7.67
N CYS A 79 2.30 -28.90 6.35
CA CYS A 79 1.12 -29.31 5.60
C CYS A 79 1.42 -30.55 4.72
N PRO A 80 1.66 -31.74 5.35
CA PRO A 80 2.11 -32.93 4.58
C PRO A 80 1.10 -33.44 3.58
N LYS A 81 -0.20 -33.26 3.79
CA LYS A 81 -1.23 -33.64 2.82
C LYS A 81 -1.21 -32.73 1.58
N ALA A 82 -0.99 -31.44 1.79
CA ALA A 82 -0.99 -30.44 0.74
C ALA A 82 0.39 -30.16 0.11
N ALA A 83 1.46 -30.74 0.64
CA ALA A 83 2.83 -30.41 0.23
C ALA A 83 3.07 -30.49 -1.30
N GLY A 84 2.42 -31.43 -1.96
CA GLY A 84 2.58 -31.63 -3.41
C GLY A 84 1.78 -30.66 -4.29
N ILE A 85 0.87 -29.86 -3.71
CA ILE A 85 0.00 -28.95 -4.48
C ILE A 85 0.28 -27.46 -4.16
N ILE A 86 1.16 -27.18 -3.22
CA ILE A 86 1.60 -25.81 -2.96
C ILE A 86 2.29 -25.28 -4.21
N HIS A 87 1.90 -24.09 -4.67
CA HIS A 87 2.53 -23.43 -5.81
C HIS A 87 2.28 -24.14 -7.17
N LEU A 88 1.26 -24.99 -7.27
CA LEU A 88 0.97 -25.76 -8.48
C LEU A 88 0.69 -24.82 -9.67
N GLY A 89 1.35 -25.06 -10.80
CA GLY A 89 1.22 -24.24 -12.01
C GLY A 89 1.80 -22.82 -11.93
N ALA A 90 2.16 -22.36 -10.75
CA ALA A 90 2.61 -20.99 -10.52
C ALA A 90 4.13 -20.81 -10.76
N THR A 91 4.52 -19.56 -10.97
CA THR A 91 5.91 -19.10 -10.92
C THR A 91 6.16 -18.28 -9.66
N SER A 92 7.41 -18.05 -9.29
CA SER A 92 7.79 -17.27 -8.09
C SER A 92 7.14 -15.88 -8.05
N CYS A 93 6.98 -15.22 -9.19
CA CYS A 93 6.32 -13.92 -9.28
C CYS A 93 4.81 -13.97 -8.95
N TYR A 94 4.20 -15.16 -8.93
CA TYR A 94 2.82 -15.28 -8.44
C TYR A 94 2.71 -14.77 -6.99
N VAL A 95 3.58 -15.24 -6.10
CA VAL A 95 3.56 -14.75 -4.72
C VAL A 95 4.27 -13.41 -4.55
N GLY A 96 5.41 -13.21 -5.21
CA GLY A 96 6.20 -11.98 -5.09
C GLY A 96 5.43 -10.75 -5.59
N ASP A 97 5.06 -10.74 -6.84
CA ASP A 97 4.44 -9.59 -7.50
C ASP A 97 3.00 -9.32 -7.01
N ASN A 98 2.20 -10.36 -6.76
CA ASN A 98 0.88 -10.16 -6.16
C ASN A 98 0.99 -9.60 -4.75
N THR A 99 1.98 -10.04 -3.95
CA THR A 99 2.24 -9.46 -2.62
C THR A 99 2.62 -8.00 -2.70
N ASP A 100 3.47 -7.59 -3.65
CA ASP A 100 3.84 -6.19 -3.83
C ASP A 100 2.61 -5.31 -4.09
N ILE A 101 1.68 -5.76 -4.91
CA ILE A 101 0.41 -5.04 -5.17
C ILE A 101 -0.46 -4.97 -3.90
N ILE A 102 -0.56 -6.06 -3.15
CA ILE A 102 -1.33 -6.10 -1.89
C ILE A 102 -0.74 -5.13 -0.88
N VAL A 103 0.57 -5.16 -0.69
CA VAL A 103 1.30 -4.27 0.23
C VAL A 103 1.15 -2.80 -0.18
N MET A 104 1.25 -2.49 -1.48
CA MET A 104 0.99 -1.13 -1.96
C MET A 104 -0.42 -0.65 -1.65
N ARG A 105 -1.46 -1.47 -1.90
CA ARG A 105 -2.84 -1.13 -1.55
C ARG A 105 -2.99 -0.86 -0.06
N ASP A 106 -2.50 -1.74 0.78
CA ASP A 106 -2.65 -1.65 2.23
C ASP A 106 -1.91 -0.43 2.79
N ALA A 107 -0.74 -0.11 2.24
CA ALA A 107 0.00 1.11 2.57
C ALA A 107 -0.76 2.38 2.13
N LEU A 108 -1.34 2.39 0.92
CA LEU A 108 -2.15 3.51 0.45
C LEU A 108 -3.42 3.71 1.28
N GLU A 109 -4.01 2.65 1.82
CA GLU A 109 -5.16 2.75 2.75
C GLU A 109 -4.77 3.44 4.07
N ILE A 110 -3.55 3.22 4.57
CA ILE A 110 -3.04 3.99 5.73
C ILE A 110 -2.90 5.48 5.37
N VAL A 111 -2.32 5.77 4.22
CA VAL A 111 -2.18 7.16 3.72
C VAL A 111 -3.56 7.81 3.58
N ARG A 112 -4.53 7.09 3.01
CA ARG A 112 -5.92 7.51 2.87
C ARG A 112 -6.54 7.92 4.21
N ARG A 113 -6.44 7.09 5.23
CA ARG A 113 -6.97 7.39 6.58
C ARG A 113 -6.30 8.64 7.18
N LYS A 114 -4.99 8.78 7.02
CA LYS A 114 -4.26 9.97 7.48
C LYS A 114 -4.68 11.24 6.74
N MET A 115 -4.89 11.18 5.43
CA MET A 115 -5.37 12.31 4.63
C MET A 115 -6.78 12.74 5.04
N ILE A 116 -7.69 11.78 5.30
CA ILE A 116 -9.04 12.08 5.82
C ILE A 116 -8.94 12.88 7.13
N ASN A 117 -8.07 12.48 8.05
CA ASN A 117 -7.88 13.18 9.31
C ASN A 117 -7.33 14.59 9.11
N VAL A 118 -6.37 14.77 8.21
CA VAL A 118 -5.82 16.09 7.89
C VAL A 118 -6.89 16.98 7.26
N LEU A 119 -7.64 16.50 6.28
CA LEU A 119 -8.72 17.23 5.63
C LEU A 119 -9.82 17.63 6.64
N ALA A 120 -10.22 16.71 7.53
CA ALA A 120 -11.21 17.00 8.56
C ALA A 120 -10.72 18.10 9.53
N ASN A 121 -9.47 18.03 9.97
CA ASN A 121 -8.89 19.05 10.85
C ASN A 121 -8.76 20.42 10.16
N LEU A 122 -8.35 20.45 8.90
CA LEU A 122 -8.30 21.68 8.11
C LEU A 122 -9.69 22.28 7.87
N ALA A 123 -10.69 21.44 7.62
CA ALA A 123 -12.09 21.87 7.46
C ALA A 123 -12.60 22.52 8.75
N HIS A 124 -12.35 21.89 9.91
CA HIS A 124 -12.70 22.45 11.20
C HIS A 124 -12.02 23.79 11.45
N PHE A 125 -10.71 23.85 11.23
CA PHE A 125 -9.94 25.10 11.34
C PHE A 125 -10.44 26.19 10.40
N ALA A 126 -10.73 25.85 9.15
CA ALA A 126 -11.25 26.81 8.17
C ALA A 126 -12.60 27.40 8.60
N MET A 127 -13.48 26.56 9.15
CA MET A 127 -14.80 27.01 9.65
C MET A 127 -14.68 27.87 10.92
N GLU A 128 -13.78 27.53 11.83
CA GLU A 128 -13.54 28.32 13.05
C GLU A 128 -13.02 29.72 12.72
N TYR A 129 -12.09 29.82 11.77
CA TYR A 129 -11.44 31.09 11.41
C TYR A 129 -11.97 31.74 10.12
N LYS A 130 -13.15 31.33 9.64
CA LYS A 130 -13.75 31.86 8.39
C LYS A 130 -14.00 33.36 8.40
N GLY A 131 -14.24 33.93 9.59
CA GLY A 131 -14.48 35.36 9.80
C GLY A 131 -13.27 36.16 10.27
N MET A 132 -12.12 35.50 10.52
CA MET A 132 -10.92 36.18 11.00
C MET A 132 -10.21 36.89 9.85
N PRO A 133 -10.14 38.24 9.83
CA PRO A 133 -9.49 38.95 8.73
C PRO A 133 -7.98 38.73 8.74
N ALA A 134 -7.40 38.65 7.57
CA ALA A 134 -5.97 38.56 7.34
C ALA A 134 -5.59 39.30 6.07
N LEU A 135 -4.32 39.71 5.98
CA LEU A 135 -3.78 40.32 4.77
C LEU A 135 -3.33 39.22 3.80
N ALA A 136 -3.79 39.27 2.57
CA ALA A 136 -3.27 38.42 1.52
C ALA A 136 -2.06 39.06 0.84
N TYR A 137 -1.18 38.21 0.33
CA TYR A 137 0.04 38.60 -0.36
C TYR A 137 0.05 38.02 -1.78
N THR A 138 0.57 38.84 -2.72
CA THR A 138 0.99 38.38 -4.05
C THR A 138 2.40 38.88 -4.29
N HIS A 139 3.26 38.04 -4.87
CA HIS A 139 4.68 38.39 -5.04
C HIS A 139 5.39 38.78 -3.73
N LEU A 140 4.98 38.21 -2.59
CA LEU A 140 5.45 38.56 -1.24
C LEU A 140 5.16 40.01 -0.85
N GLN A 141 4.27 40.71 -1.56
CA GLN A 141 3.84 42.09 -1.26
C GLN A 141 2.39 42.11 -0.77
N PRO A 142 2.06 42.99 0.18
CA PRO A 142 0.68 43.19 0.63
C PRO A 142 -0.26 43.46 -0.56
N ALA A 143 -1.37 42.71 -0.61
CA ALA A 143 -2.36 42.85 -1.67
C ALA A 143 -3.73 43.26 -1.11
N GLN A 144 -4.63 42.31 -0.88
CA GLN A 144 -5.98 42.57 -0.42
C GLN A 144 -6.31 41.79 0.84
N LEU A 145 -7.40 42.18 1.51
CA LEU A 145 -7.90 41.43 2.66
C LEU A 145 -8.46 40.06 2.24
N THR A 146 -8.24 39.11 3.10
CA THR A 146 -8.78 37.74 3.05
C THR A 146 -9.17 37.34 4.46
N THR A 147 -9.40 36.05 4.69
CA THR A 147 -9.56 35.49 6.03
C THR A 147 -8.61 34.31 6.25
N VAL A 148 -8.30 34.03 7.52
CA VAL A 148 -7.48 32.88 7.90
C VAL A 148 -8.15 31.59 7.43
N GLY A 149 -9.47 31.46 7.61
CA GLY A 149 -10.21 30.29 7.12
C GLY A 149 -10.16 30.14 5.61
N LYS A 150 -10.24 31.24 4.83
CA LYS A 150 -10.08 31.19 3.35
C LYS A 150 -8.67 30.68 2.97
N ARG A 151 -7.65 31.12 3.66
CA ARG A 151 -6.26 30.64 3.43
C ARG A 151 -6.16 29.14 3.64
N ALA A 152 -6.75 28.59 4.70
CA ALA A 152 -6.77 27.16 4.97
C ALA A 152 -7.50 26.36 3.88
N THR A 153 -8.55 26.91 3.26
CA THR A 153 -9.25 26.24 2.17
C THR A 153 -8.39 26.07 0.91
N LEU A 154 -7.38 26.89 0.69
CA LEU A 154 -6.43 26.70 -0.42
C LEU A 154 -5.61 25.44 -0.22
N TRP A 155 -5.08 25.21 0.99
CA TRP A 155 -4.35 23.98 1.33
C TRP A 155 -5.26 22.75 1.25
N MET A 156 -6.49 22.88 1.77
CA MET A 156 -7.50 21.82 1.66
C MET A 156 -7.79 21.42 0.21
N ASN A 157 -7.95 22.40 -0.68
CA ASN A 157 -8.26 22.14 -2.07
C ASN A 157 -7.17 21.34 -2.78
N GLU A 158 -5.91 21.68 -2.55
CA GLU A 158 -4.76 20.92 -3.09
C GLU A 158 -4.74 19.49 -2.56
N LEU A 159 -4.87 19.31 -1.25
CA LEU A 159 -4.94 17.98 -0.64
C LEU A 159 -6.18 17.18 -1.07
N LEU A 160 -7.30 17.83 -1.37
CA LEU A 160 -8.49 17.17 -1.88
C LEU A 160 -8.29 16.66 -3.31
N MET A 161 -7.55 17.41 -4.14
CA MET A 161 -7.15 16.93 -5.47
C MET A 161 -6.27 15.67 -5.35
N ASP A 162 -5.28 15.69 -4.46
CA ASP A 162 -4.44 14.52 -4.19
C ASP A 162 -5.25 13.33 -3.64
N PHE A 163 -6.22 13.61 -2.77
CA PHE A 163 -7.11 12.58 -2.21
C PHE A 163 -7.93 11.89 -3.29
N ASN A 164 -8.48 12.63 -4.25
CA ASN A 164 -9.22 12.06 -5.37
C ASN A 164 -8.35 11.15 -6.23
N GLU A 165 -7.10 11.54 -6.50
CA GLU A 165 -6.14 10.69 -7.22
C GLU A 165 -5.79 9.42 -6.44
N LEU A 166 -5.64 9.55 -5.11
CA LEU A 166 -5.39 8.41 -4.22
C LEU A 166 -6.57 7.43 -4.23
N GLU A 167 -7.81 7.91 -4.07
CA GLU A 167 -9.02 7.08 -4.14
C GLU A 167 -9.13 6.34 -5.48
N TYR A 168 -8.92 7.07 -6.58
CA TYR A 168 -8.90 6.48 -7.92
C TYR A 168 -7.86 5.38 -8.04
N ARG A 169 -6.66 5.58 -7.48
CA ARG A 169 -5.57 4.60 -7.57
C ARG A 169 -5.88 3.35 -6.77
N ILE A 170 -6.33 3.48 -5.53
CA ILE A 170 -6.72 2.33 -4.69
C ILE A 170 -7.79 1.50 -5.40
N ALA A 171 -8.84 2.14 -5.91
CA ALA A 171 -9.93 1.46 -6.59
C ALA A 171 -9.52 0.75 -7.89
N ASN A 172 -8.44 1.21 -8.55
CA ASN A 172 -7.99 0.70 -9.84
C ASN A 172 -6.69 -0.11 -9.79
N LEU A 173 -6.16 -0.42 -8.59
CA LEU A 173 -5.11 -1.42 -8.46
C LEU A 173 -5.67 -2.80 -8.83
N LYS A 174 -4.88 -3.55 -9.60
CA LYS A 174 -5.20 -4.91 -10.02
C LYS A 174 -4.05 -5.83 -9.67
N LEU A 175 -4.36 -7.07 -9.29
CA LEU A 175 -3.34 -8.09 -9.10
C LEU A 175 -2.65 -8.44 -10.42
N LEU A 176 -1.44 -8.98 -10.32
CA LEU A 176 -0.81 -9.66 -11.45
C LEU A 176 -1.68 -10.85 -11.91
N GLY A 177 -2.20 -11.60 -10.94
CA GLY A 177 -2.91 -12.86 -11.18
C GLY A 177 -1.96 -14.04 -11.36
N SER A 178 -2.47 -15.10 -11.98
CA SER A 178 -1.75 -16.35 -12.28
C SER A 178 -1.26 -16.37 -13.74
N LYS A 179 -0.32 -15.47 -14.07
CA LYS A 179 0.14 -15.28 -15.46
C LYS A 179 1.13 -16.33 -15.96
N GLY A 180 1.84 -16.99 -15.05
CA GLY A 180 2.88 -17.96 -15.40
C GLY A 180 4.20 -17.30 -15.80
N THR A 181 5.14 -18.13 -16.26
CA THR A 181 6.55 -17.75 -16.47
C THR A 181 6.75 -16.67 -17.53
N THR A 182 5.87 -16.60 -18.52
CA THR A 182 5.98 -15.67 -19.66
C THR A 182 4.73 -14.82 -19.88
N GLY A 183 3.77 -14.89 -18.97
CA GLY A 183 2.48 -14.19 -19.10
C GLY A 183 1.47 -14.89 -20.00
N THR A 184 1.77 -16.10 -20.47
CA THR A 184 0.93 -16.88 -21.39
C THR A 184 -0.02 -17.84 -20.69
N GLN A 185 0.12 -18.02 -19.37
CA GLN A 185 -0.64 -18.98 -18.56
C GLN A 185 -0.48 -20.45 -19.00
N ALA A 186 0.59 -20.78 -19.71
CA ALA A 186 0.79 -22.09 -20.33
C ALA A 186 0.67 -23.25 -19.33
N SER A 187 1.25 -23.15 -18.14
CA SER A 187 1.15 -24.18 -17.09
C SER A 187 -0.30 -24.40 -16.63
N PHE A 188 -1.05 -23.33 -16.47
CA PHE A 188 -2.47 -23.43 -16.09
C PHE A 188 -3.32 -23.97 -17.24
N MET A 189 -3.01 -23.57 -18.48
CA MET A 189 -3.67 -24.15 -19.67
C MET A 189 -3.45 -25.64 -19.75
N GLU A 190 -2.27 -26.13 -19.40
CA GLU A 190 -1.98 -27.57 -19.36
C GLU A 190 -2.76 -28.25 -18.22
N LEU A 191 -2.76 -27.70 -17.00
CA LEU A 191 -3.53 -28.23 -15.87
C LEU A 191 -5.02 -28.36 -16.17
N PHE A 192 -5.59 -27.41 -16.88
CA PHE A 192 -7.01 -27.38 -17.25
C PHE A 192 -7.27 -27.90 -18.68
N LYS A 193 -6.31 -28.61 -19.28
CA LYS A 193 -6.45 -29.29 -20.60
C LYS A 193 -6.94 -28.35 -21.71
N GLY A 194 -6.46 -27.13 -21.72
CA GLY A 194 -6.80 -26.10 -22.72
C GLY A 194 -8.09 -25.33 -22.47
N ASP A 195 -8.74 -25.51 -21.32
CA ASP A 195 -9.95 -24.78 -20.95
C ASP A 195 -9.63 -23.37 -20.50
N THR A 196 -9.69 -22.42 -21.44
CA THR A 196 -9.42 -20.99 -21.21
C THR A 196 -10.38 -20.33 -20.22
N ASP A 197 -11.62 -20.76 -20.16
CA ASP A 197 -12.61 -20.15 -19.27
C ASP A 197 -12.32 -20.52 -17.83
N LYS A 198 -11.90 -21.76 -17.57
CA LYS A 198 -11.43 -22.16 -16.22
C LYS A 198 -10.19 -21.39 -15.78
N VAL A 199 -9.25 -21.13 -16.67
CA VAL A 199 -8.04 -20.36 -16.35
C VAL A 199 -8.37 -18.90 -16.04
N LYS A 200 -9.30 -18.28 -16.78
CA LYS A 200 -9.78 -16.92 -16.50
C LYS A 200 -10.54 -16.85 -15.17
N GLU A 201 -11.40 -17.82 -14.92
CA GLU A 201 -12.18 -17.90 -13.68
C GLU A 201 -11.28 -18.11 -12.46
N LEU A 202 -10.21 -18.91 -12.60
CA LEU A 202 -9.18 -19.08 -11.58
C LEU A 202 -8.60 -17.73 -11.15
N GLU A 203 -8.20 -16.89 -12.09
CA GLU A 203 -7.66 -15.56 -11.80
C GLU A 203 -8.70 -14.65 -11.13
N ALA A 204 -9.94 -14.68 -11.60
CA ALA A 204 -11.02 -13.90 -11.05
C ALA A 204 -11.32 -14.27 -9.59
N LYS A 205 -11.31 -15.57 -9.27
CA LYS A 205 -11.50 -16.09 -7.90
C LYS A 205 -10.37 -15.64 -6.98
N ILE A 206 -9.12 -15.78 -7.41
CA ILE A 206 -7.95 -15.32 -6.63
C ILE A 206 -8.04 -13.82 -6.38
N ALA A 207 -8.33 -13.01 -7.40
CA ALA A 207 -8.45 -11.57 -7.25
C ALA A 207 -9.55 -11.19 -6.26
N LYS A 208 -10.72 -11.82 -6.35
CA LYS A 208 -11.85 -11.59 -5.46
C LYS A 208 -11.51 -11.95 -4.01
N GLU A 209 -10.87 -13.10 -3.79
CA GLU A 209 -10.47 -13.56 -2.45
C GLU A 209 -9.46 -12.60 -1.80
N MET A 210 -8.55 -12.05 -2.59
CA MET A 210 -7.58 -11.06 -2.12
C MET A 210 -8.12 -9.63 -2.06
N GLY A 211 -9.42 -9.42 -2.37
CA GLY A 211 -10.09 -8.12 -2.27
C GLY A 211 -9.80 -7.14 -3.41
N PHE A 212 -9.55 -7.65 -4.62
CA PHE A 212 -9.29 -6.84 -5.81
C PHE A 212 -10.38 -6.99 -6.87
N ASN A 213 -10.59 -5.93 -7.65
CA ASN A 213 -11.57 -5.88 -8.75
C ASN A 213 -11.08 -6.55 -10.05
N GLY A 214 -10.07 -7.42 -9.95
CA GLY A 214 -9.55 -8.17 -11.07
C GLY A 214 -8.03 -8.18 -11.18
N VAL A 215 -7.57 -8.68 -12.30
CA VAL A 215 -6.15 -8.85 -12.61
C VAL A 215 -5.74 -7.97 -13.80
N VAL A 216 -4.45 -7.72 -13.95
CA VAL A 216 -3.94 -7.03 -15.15
C VAL A 216 -4.26 -7.83 -16.40
N PRO A 217 -4.71 -7.20 -17.50
CA PRO A 217 -5.11 -7.94 -18.71
C PRO A 217 -3.91 -8.49 -19.48
N VAL A 218 -2.76 -7.85 -19.39
CA VAL A 218 -1.53 -8.19 -20.12
C VAL A 218 -0.33 -8.01 -19.22
N SER A 219 0.54 -9.00 -19.17
CA SER A 219 1.83 -8.93 -18.48
C SER A 219 2.81 -9.95 -19.06
N GLY A 220 4.08 -9.86 -18.70
CA GLY A 220 5.00 -10.99 -18.75
C GLY A 220 4.89 -11.80 -17.46
N GLN A 221 6.02 -12.27 -16.95
CA GLN A 221 6.10 -12.96 -15.66
C GLN A 221 5.73 -12.01 -14.49
N THR A 222 6.08 -10.73 -14.61
CA THR A 222 5.85 -9.66 -13.62
C THR A 222 4.79 -8.68 -14.10
N TYR A 223 4.17 -7.95 -13.17
CA TYR A 223 3.38 -6.79 -13.57
C TYR A 223 4.28 -5.65 -14.07
N SER A 224 3.73 -4.75 -14.88
CA SER A 224 4.47 -3.58 -15.35
C SER A 224 4.87 -2.67 -14.19
N ARG A 225 6.16 -2.38 -14.02
CA ARG A 225 6.67 -1.42 -13.00
C ARG A 225 6.16 0.02 -13.21
N LYS A 226 5.41 0.25 -14.28
CA LYS A 226 4.61 1.47 -14.46
C LYS A 226 3.54 1.63 -13.36
N VAL A 227 3.10 0.53 -12.74
CA VAL A 227 2.21 0.57 -11.57
C VAL A 227 2.91 1.24 -10.40
N ASP A 228 4.16 0.89 -10.11
CA ASP A 228 4.97 1.48 -9.03
C ASP A 228 5.15 2.98 -9.27
N THR A 229 5.45 3.37 -10.51
CA THR A 229 5.56 4.79 -10.90
C THR A 229 4.26 5.55 -10.63
N ARG A 230 3.11 4.95 -10.94
CA ARG A 230 1.80 5.58 -10.70
C ARG A 230 1.51 5.76 -9.21
N VAL A 231 1.89 4.79 -8.38
CA VAL A 231 1.78 4.90 -6.92
C VAL A 231 2.72 5.99 -6.39
N ALA A 232 3.99 5.97 -6.83
CA ALA A 232 4.98 6.97 -6.44
C ALA A 232 4.56 8.40 -6.82
N ASN A 233 3.93 8.61 -7.97
CA ASN A 233 3.45 9.92 -8.41
C ASN A 233 2.36 10.49 -7.49
N ILE A 234 1.48 9.65 -6.94
CA ILE A 234 0.47 10.09 -5.97
C ILE A 234 1.14 10.54 -4.67
N LEU A 235 2.10 9.76 -4.18
CA LEU A 235 2.86 10.13 -2.98
C LEU A 235 3.66 11.42 -3.20
N ALA A 236 4.22 11.61 -4.38
CA ALA A 236 4.90 12.85 -4.76
C ALA A 236 3.94 14.06 -4.82
N GLY A 237 2.71 13.86 -5.31
CA GLY A 237 1.66 14.90 -5.31
C GLY A 237 1.33 15.33 -3.88
N ILE A 238 1.03 14.38 -3.00
CA ILE A 238 0.74 14.63 -1.58
C ILE A 238 1.93 15.35 -0.91
N ALA A 239 3.16 14.92 -1.19
CA ALA A 239 4.35 15.55 -0.65
C ALA A 239 4.52 17.00 -1.15
N ALA A 240 4.20 17.28 -2.41
CA ALA A 240 4.24 18.62 -2.98
C ALA A 240 3.23 19.57 -2.31
N SER A 241 1.99 19.11 -2.08
CA SER A 241 0.97 19.86 -1.37
C SER A 241 1.37 20.10 0.09
N ALA A 242 1.89 19.10 0.79
CA ALA A 242 2.38 19.24 2.16
C ALA A 242 3.57 20.20 2.25
N HIS A 243 4.52 20.12 1.31
CA HIS A 243 5.66 21.04 1.23
C HIS A 243 5.22 22.49 1.02
N LYS A 244 4.29 22.73 0.09
CA LYS A 244 3.75 24.07 -0.17
C LYS A 244 3.05 24.64 1.07
N MET A 245 2.16 23.88 1.71
CA MET A 245 1.48 24.29 2.95
C MET A 245 2.49 24.64 4.06
N SER A 246 3.51 23.81 4.23
CA SER A 246 4.56 24.02 5.24
C SER A 246 5.39 25.27 4.97
N ASN A 247 5.70 25.57 3.71
CA ASN A 247 6.37 26.80 3.34
C ASN A 247 5.49 28.03 3.59
N ASP A 248 4.20 27.97 3.31
CA ASP A 248 3.27 29.05 3.63
C ASP A 248 3.25 29.32 5.15
N ILE A 249 3.15 28.27 5.97
CA ILE A 249 3.17 28.40 7.45
C ILE A 249 4.48 29.03 7.93
N ARG A 250 5.63 28.63 7.40
CA ARG A 250 6.93 29.21 7.74
C ARG A 250 7.01 30.70 7.43
N GLN A 251 6.52 31.13 6.26
CA GLN A 251 6.46 32.53 5.86
C GLN A 251 5.50 33.33 6.75
N LEU A 252 4.31 32.79 7.03
CA LEU A 252 3.33 33.43 7.91
C LEU A 252 3.83 33.55 9.34
N GLN A 253 4.59 32.58 9.85
CA GLN A 253 5.23 32.66 11.14
C GLN A 253 6.37 33.70 11.16
N HIS A 254 7.12 33.84 10.07
CA HIS A 254 8.09 34.93 9.92
C HIS A 254 7.42 36.30 10.01
N LEU A 255 6.23 36.45 9.40
CA LEU A 255 5.43 37.67 9.44
C LEU A 255 4.67 37.85 10.76
N LYS A 256 4.76 36.94 11.71
CA LYS A 256 4.03 36.93 12.99
C LYS A 256 2.50 36.85 12.85
N GLU A 257 2.01 36.34 11.75
CA GLU A 257 0.57 36.15 11.52
C GLU A 257 0.03 34.84 12.11
N VAL A 258 0.84 33.77 12.09
CA VAL A 258 0.54 32.49 12.72
C VAL A 258 1.75 31.97 13.47
N GLU A 259 1.52 31.10 14.42
CA GLU A 259 2.59 30.36 15.11
C GLU A 259 2.20 28.88 15.19
N GLU A 260 3.19 28.00 15.06
CA GLU A 260 2.99 26.59 15.39
C GLU A 260 2.71 26.43 16.89
N PRO A 261 1.90 25.44 17.30
CA PRO A 261 1.72 25.12 18.71
C PRO A 261 3.07 24.87 19.39
N PHE A 262 3.31 25.59 20.49
CA PHE A 262 4.53 25.48 21.29
C PHE A 262 4.21 24.83 22.63
N GLU A 263 4.83 23.72 22.93
CA GLU A 263 4.56 22.96 24.15
C GLU A 263 5.16 23.64 25.37
N LYS A 264 4.53 23.48 26.55
CA LYS A 264 4.91 24.16 27.80
C LYS A 264 6.38 24.00 28.15
N ASN A 265 6.95 22.84 27.87
CA ASN A 265 8.35 22.55 28.21
C ASN A 265 9.27 22.53 26.97
N GLN A 266 8.78 22.99 25.82
CA GLN A 266 9.56 23.01 24.58
C GLN A 266 10.59 24.14 24.64
N ILE A 267 11.82 23.83 24.22
CA ILE A 267 12.90 24.81 24.07
C ILE A 267 13.03 25.14 22.59
N GLY A 268 12.82 26.38 22.21
CA GLY A 268 12.92 26.84 20.82
C GLY A 268 14.33 27.15 20.35
N SER A 269 15.24 27.42 21.29
CA SER A 269 16.64 27.75 21.02
C SER A 269 17.48 27.53 22.27
N SER A 270 18.70 27.03 22.10
CA SER A 270 19.65 26.86 23.20
C SER A 270 20.21 28.18 23.76
N ALA A 271 20.14 29.25 22.97
CA ALA A 271 20.71 30.55 23.33
C ALA A 271 19.70 31.67 23.56
N MET A 272 18.49 31.56 22.94
CA MET A 272 17.49 32.62 22.92
C MET A 272 16.13 32.09 23.36
N ALA A 273 15.73 32.33 24.59
CA ALA A 273 14.50 31.80 25.19
C ALA A 273 13.22 32.26 24.46
N TYR A 274 13.24 33.40 23.81
CA TYR A 274 12.10 33.95 23.05
C TYR A 274 11.93 33.36 21.65
N LYS A 275 12.93 32.63 21.15
CA LYS A 275 12.95 32.14 19.76
C LYS A 275 12.02 30.93 19.61
N ARG A 276 11.08 31.02 18.69
CA ARG A 276 10.13 29.94 18.35
C ARG A 276 10.28 29.60 16.88
N ASN A 277 10.97 28.50 16.62
CA ASN A 277 11.21 28.03 15.26
C ASN A 277 10.00 27.23 14.78
N PRO A 278 9.61 27.32 13.48
CA PRO A 278 8.56 26.51 12.88
C PRO A 278 9.08 25.09 12.59
N MET A 279 9.51 24.37 13.63
CA MET A 279 10.24 23.11 13.49
C MET A 279 9.42 21.98 12.88
N ARG A 280 8.09 22.00 13.05
CA ARG A 280 7.20 20.98 12.46
C ARG A 280 7.13 21.16 10.94
N SER A 281 6.88 22.41 10.51
CA SER A 281 6.84 22.77 9.08
C SER A 281 8.21 22.66 8.40
N GLU A 282 9.31 22.82 9.14
CA GLU A 282 10.67 22.64 8.58
C GLU A 282 11.02 21.16 8.30
N ARG A 283 10.33 20.22 8.96
CA ARG A 283 10.58 18.78 8.84
C ARG A 283 9.72 18.10 7.76
N ILE A 284 8.69 18.75 7.28
CA ILE A 284 7.80 18.28 6.25
C ILE A 284 8.38 18.57 4.86
#